data_80111cd55e6892415c8bf57520afb1dc
#
_entry.id   80111cd55e6892415c8bf57520afb1dc
#
_cell.length_a   1.000
_cell.length_b   1.000
_cell.length_c   1.000
_cell.angle_alpha   90.00
_cell.angle_beta   90.00
_cell.angle_gamma   90.00
#
_symmetry.space_group_name_H-M   'P 1'
#
loop_
_entity.id
_entity.type
_entity.pdbx_description
1 polymer ?
#
loop_
_entity_poly.entity_id
_entity_poly.type
_entity_poly.pdbx_seq_one_letter_code
_entity_poly.pdbx_strand_id
1 'polypeptide(L)' 'MQVARGNKNQKEGIVIEALPNVTFRVQLSDHEEILAHLAGKMRVNFIRILPGDRVLVEVSPDGSRGRIIYRYK' A
#
# COMPACT_ATOMS: atom_id res chain seq x y z
N MET A 1 14.53 18.33 2.82
CA MET A 1 13.97 18.14 2.80
C MET A 1 13.33 17.62 2.63
N GLN A 2 13.28 17.49 2.22
CA GLN A 2 12.66 17.15 2.03
C GLN A 2 12.00 16.46 1.92
N VAL A 3 12.06 16.58 1.43
CA VAL A 3 11.39 16.00 1.11
C VAL A 3 10.65 15.35 1.55
N ALA A 4 10.64 15.32 1.77
CA ALA A 4 9.87 14.42 2.20
C ALA A 4 8.50 14.75 2.41
N ARG A 5 8.03 15.59 1.81
CA ARG A 5 6.84 16.01 1.94
C ARG A 5 5.86 15.03 1.85
N GLY A 6 5.24 14.58 1.33
CA GLY A 6 4.25 13.56 1.28
C GLY A 6 4.53 12.32 2.09
N ASN A 7 5.75 12.21 2.57
CA ASN A 7 6.16 10.99 3.22
C ASN A 7 5.46 10.72 4.55
N LYS A 8 4.92 11.70 5.16
CA LYS A 8 4.28 11.48 6.44
C LYS A 8 3.05 10.60 6.33
N ASN A 9 2.49 10.48 5.14
CA ASN A 9 1.33 9.63 4.93
C ASN A 9 1.67 8.29 4.30
N GLN A 10 2.94 8.00 4.15
CA GLN A 10 3.38 6.76 3.52
C GLN A 10 3.92 5.81 4.57
N LYS A 11 3.51 4.55 4.48
CA LYS A 11 3.95 3.53 5.42
C LYS A 11 4.25 2.26 4.67
N GLU A 12 5.25 1.53 5.13
CA GLU A 12 5.54 0.21 4.60
C GLU A 12 4.62 -0.80 5.24
N GLY A 13 4.33 -1.85 4.49
CA GLY A 13 3.54 -2.93 5.01
C GLY A 13 3.75 -4.20 4.22
N ILE A 14 3.16 -5.27 4.73
CA ILE A 14 3.20 -6.58 4.10
C ILE A 14 1.78 -6.94 3.69
N VAL A 15 1.63 -7.36 2.45
CA VAL A 15 0.33 -7.81 1.97
C VAL A 15 0.01 -9.15 2.63
N ILE A 16 -1.13 -9.24 3.29
CA ILE A 16 -1.51 -10.47 3.96
C ILE A 16 -2.64 -11.19 3.26
N GLU A 17 -3.40 -10.49 2.41
CA GLU A 17 -4.50 -11.13 1.73
C GLU A 17 -4.86 -10.36 0.48
N ALA A 18 -5.14 -11.06 -0.61
CA ALA A 18 -5.66 -10.45 -1.83
C ALA A 18 -7.18 -10.56 -1.82
N LEU A 19 -7.85 -9.46 -2.08
CA LEU A 19 -9.29 -9.38 -2.03
C LEU A 19 -9.82 -9.03 -3.41
N PRO A 20 -11.14 -9.13 -3.64
CA PRO A 20 -11.72 -8.76 -4.93
C PRO A 20 -11.49 -7.27 -5.26
N ASN A 21 -11.59 -6.95 -6.54
CA ASN A 21 -11.54 -5.56 -7.04
C ASN A 21 -10.18 -4.92 -6.83
N VAL A 22 -9.12 -5.71 -6.96
CA VAL A 22 -7.75 -5.21 -6.88
C VAL A 22 -7.52 -4.50 -5.55
N THR A 23 -8.06 -5.09 -4.49
CA THR A 23 -7.93 -4.57 -3.14
C THR A 23 -7.11 -5.58 -2.34
N PHE A 24 -6.37 -5.09 -1.35
CA PHE A 24 -5.49 -5.93 -0.57
C PHE A 24 -5.60 -5.55 0.89
N ARG A 25 -5.50 -6.57 1.75
CA ARG A 25 -5.33 -6.31 3.17
C ARG A 25 -3.84 -6.24 3.45
N VAL A 26 -3.41 -5.15 4.04
CA VAL A 26 -1.99 -4.89 4.27
C VAL A 26 -1.78 -4.65 5.75
N GLN A 27 -0.80 -5.34 6.33
CA GLN A 27 -0.40 -5.08 7.71
C GLN A 27 0.74 -4.09 7.68
N LEU A 28 0.52 -2.93 8.27
CA LEU A 28 1.51 -1.87 8.27
C LEU A 28 2.59 -2.13 9.31
N SER A 29 3.69 -1.40 9.19
CA SER A 29 4.82 -1.60 10.09
C SER A 29 4.47 -1.33 11.55
N ASP A 30 3.42 -0.57 11.81
CA ASP A 30 2.96 -0.30 13.17
C ASP A 30 1.91 -1.31 13.63
N HIS A 31 1.79 -2.43 12.89
CA HIS A 31 0.89 -3.55 13.21
C HIS A 31 -0.58 -3.27 12.93
N GLU A 32 -0.92 -2.13 12.41
CA GLU A 32 -2.28 -1.87 11.97
C GLU A 32 -2.54 -2.55 10.65
N GLU A 33 -3.76 -3.00 10.44
CA GLU A 33 -4.17 -3.56 9.15
C GLU A 33 -5.11 -2.58 8.48
N ILE A 34 -4.89 -2.37 7.19
CA ILE A 34 -5.78 -1.51 6.41
C ILE A 34 -6.11 -2.19 5.09
N LEU A 35 -7.15 -1.70 4.47
CA LEU A 35 -7.47 -2.10 3.10
C LEU A 35 -6.81 -1.11 2.16
N ALA A 36 -6.14 -1.63 1.15
CA ALA A 36 -5.43 -0.80 0.19
C ALA A 36 -5.74 -1.29 -1.21
N HIS A 37 -5.79 -0.35 -2.16
CA HIS A 37 -5.95 -0.71 -3.55
C HIS A 37 -4.72 -0.25 -4.33
N LEU A 38 -4.55 -0.77 -5.54
CA LEU A 38 -3.41 -0.40 -6.35
C LEU A 38 -3.56 1.01 -6.89
N ALA A 39 -2.46 1.76 -6.87
CA ALA A 39 -2.42 3.04 -7.55
C ALA A 39 -2.62 2.83 -9.05
N GLY A 40 -3.15 3.85 -9.71
CA GLY A 40 -3.45 3.73 -11.12
C GLY A 40 -2.26 3.34 -11.98
N LYS A 41 -1.09 3.93 -11.72
CA LYS A 41 0.06 3.61 -12.52
C LYS A 41 0.55 2.18 -12.34
N MET A 42 0.32 1.60 -11.18
CA MET A 42 0.69 0.21 -10.95
C MET A 42 -0.25 -0.72 -11.70
N ARG A 43 -1.51 -0.35 -11.79
CA ARG A 43 -2.48 -1.15 -12.55
C ARG A 43 -2.15 -1.10 -14.04
N VAL A 44 -1.79 0.07 -14.53
CA VAL A 44 -1.44 0.21 -15.94
C VAL A 44 -0.19 -0.60 -16.27
N ASN A 45 0.76 -0.67 -15.36
CA ASN A 45 1.98 -1.41 -15.59
C ASN A 45 1.87 -2.88 -15.25
N PHE A 46 0.66 -3.35 -14.90
CA PHE A 46 0.42 -4.77 -14.60
C PHE A 46 1.32 -5.29 -13.50
N ILE A 47 1.58 -4.48 -12.50
CA ILE A 47 2.36 -4.92 -11.35
C ILE A 47 1.51 -5.91 -10.56
N ARG A 48 2.03 -7.11 -10.37
CA ARG A 48 1.30 -8.12 -9.62
C ARG A 48 1.68 -8.06 -8.15
N ILE A 49 0.67 -8.03 -7.30
CA ILE A 49 0.86 -8.01 -5.86
C ILE A 49 0.35 -9.33 -5.29
N LEU A 50 1.16 -9.96 -4.48
CA LEU A 50 0.82 -11.26 -3.88
C LEU A 50 0.97 -11.17 -2.37
N PRO A 51 0.25 -12.03 -1.62
CA PRO A 51 0.46 -12.10 -0.18
C PRO A 51 1.93 -12.36 0.13
N GLY A 52 2.43 -11.65 1.12
CA GLY A 52 3.84 -11.71 1.47
C GLY A 52 4.70 -10.63 0.86
N ASP A 53 4.18 -9.93 -0.15
CA ASP A 53 4.95 -8.85 -0.77
C ASP A 53 5.04 -7.67 0.17
N ARG A 54 6.21 -7.02 0.16
CA ARG A 54 6.38 -5.78 0.89
C ARG A 54 6.03 -4.63 -0.02
N VAL A 55 5.22 -3.71 0.48
CA VAL A 55 4.72 -2.61 -0.33
C VAL A 55 4.82 -1.31 0.44
N LEU A 56 4.79 -0.21 -0.32
CA LEU A 56 4.66 1.11 0.25
C LEU A 56 3.24 1.58 0.02
N VAL A 57 2.59 2.00 1.08
CA VAL A 57 1.18 2.37 1.04
C VAL A 57 1.05 3.84 1.41
N GLU A 58 0.30 4.56 0.61
CA GLU A 58 -0.07 5.93 0.94
C GLU A 58 -1.40 5.86 1.70
N VAL A 59 -1.38 6.26 2.96
CA VAL A 59 -2.52 6.10 3.86
C VAL A 59 -3.38 7.35 3.80
N SER A 60 -4.71 7.16 3.77
CA SER A 60 -5.62 8.30 3.77
C SER A 60 -5.49 9.10 5.06
N PRO A 61 -5.89 10.38 5.05
CA PRO A 61 -5.74 11.20 6.24
C PRO A 61 -6.40 10.64 7.48
N ASP A 62 -7.53 9.94 7.33
CA ASP A 62 -8.20 9.35 8.48
C ASP A 62 -7.65 7.99 8.86
N GLY A 63 -6.69 7.49 8.12
CA GLY A 63 -6.04 6.23 8.45
C GLY A 63 -6.83 4.98 8.14
N SER A 64 -7.99 5.10 7.49
CA SER A 64 -8.85 3.95 7.30
C SER A 64 -8.56 3.17 6.03
N ARG A 65 -7.92 3.77 5.05
CA ARG A 65 -7.66 3.12 3.78
C ARG A 65 -6.30 3.54 3.26
N GLY A 66 -5.84 2.82 2.24
CA GLY A 66 -4.58 3.14 1.64
C GLY A 66 -4.55 2.85 0.16
N ARG A 67 -3.47 3.27 -0.46
CA ARG A 67 -3.22 3.00 -1.85
C ARG A 67 -1.79 2.51 -1.98
N ILE A 68 -1.64 1.33 -2.61
CA ILE A 68 -0.30 0.78 -2.82
C ILE A 68 0.34 1.55 -3.97
N ILE A 69 1.45 2.20 -3.67
CA ILE A 69 2.12 3.03 -4.65
C ILE A 69 3.47 2.47 -5.07
N TYR A 70 3.96 1.43 -4.40
CA TYR A 70 5.23 0.84 -4.75
C TYR A 70 5.31 -0.57 -4.16
N ARG A 71 5.94 -1.47 -4.89
CA ARG A 71 6.19 -2.83 -4.41
C ARG A 71 7.69 -3.02 -4.34
N TYR A 72 8.17 -3.40 -3.16
CA TYR A 72 9.60 -3.69 -3.00
C TYR A 72 9.88 -5.09 -3.52
N LYS A 73 11.09 -5.26 -3.97
CA LYS A 73 11.49 -6.58 -4.47
C LYS A 73 12.11 -7.42 -3.40
#